data_b56a170be4141f9a384ce0a9d28b7667
#
_entry.id   b56a170be4141f9a384ce0a9d28b7667
#
_cell.length_a   1.000
_cell.length_b   1.000
_cell.length_c   1.000
_cell.angle_alpha   90.00
_cell.angle_beta   90.00
_cell.angle_gamma   90.00
#
_symmetry.space_group_name_H-M   'P 1'
#
loop_
_entity.id
_entity.type
_entity.pdbx_description
1 polymer ?
#
loop_
_entity_poly.entity_id
_entity_poly.type
_entity_poly.pdbx_seq_one_letter_code
_entity_poly.pdbx_strand_id
1 'polypeptide(L)'
;MTIKLFENNSLLKQCVAKVTACTPKDGKYLVELDQTVFFPEGGGQLSDRGKLADAVVSHVSEKDGHIYHECDKPLDVGAEAEAVLDWSVRLDRMQQHLGEHLLSYACWKLFEANNIGFHMNEDDVFIDLDKELTDEELLQAELYTNEIIWENRPVHISYMDSTEAVKLKDKMRKFNSKLTGTLRIVSVEDADICTCCGTHPPFTGILGSVKVIRHEKHKGGCRVEFVCGRRALLDADAKNSILLSVAASLSVKPEQVPAAVSKQKNDLLAQLDIAKSKLLKIEEEKLQETYAAAPVNADGVKVLALPMEGHDAKDIKAFLPKVTALENTLSLLVAVQPERISYAVALGVDTEGDCRSVIKLLNEAFGGRGGGKSDCAQGGADYCADWQEKLQSVVEKLK
;
A
#
# COMPACT_ATOMS: atom_id res chain seq x y z
N MET A 1 -21.42 39.80 7.60
CA MET A 1 -21.08 38.46 8.16
C MET A 1 -22.11 37.48 7.62
N THR A 2 -21.69 36.37 7.05
CA THR A 2 -22.56 35.37 6.43
C THR A 2 -23.26 34.51 7.53
N ILE A 3 -24.56 34.29 7.42
CA ILE A 3 -25.30 33.39 8.31
C ILE A 3 -24.98 31.94 7.91
N LYS A 4 -24.47 31.16 8.87
CA LYS A 4 -24.03 29.75 8.68
C LYS A 4 -25.21 28.80 8.91
N LEU A 5 -26.03 28.55 7.89
CA LEU A 5 -27.22 27.69 8.00
C LEU A 5 -26.84 26.23 8.31
N PHE A 6 -25.69 25.75 7.89
CA PHE A 6 -25.17 24.41 8.14
C PHE A 6 -24.87 24.14 9.63
N GLU A 7 -24.67 25.17 10.46
CA GLU A 7 -24.48 25.01 11.90
C GLU A 7 -25.79 24.66 12.62
N ASN A 8 -26.93 25.20 12.13
CA ASN A 8 -28.24 24.94 12.69
C ASN A 8 -28.89 23.66 12.17
N ASN A 9 -28.67 23.36 10.88
CA ASN A 9 -29.20 22.17 10.24
C ASN A 9 -28.22 21.63 9.19
N SER A 10 -27.44 20.65 9.57
CA SER A 10 -26.45 19.99 8.68
C SER A 10 -27.07 19.21 7.51
N LEU A 11 -28.36 18.87 7.60
CA LEU A 11 -29.10 18.15 6.56
C LEU A 11 -29.74 19.08 5.52
N LEU A 12 -29.63 20.41 5.69
CA LEU A 12 -30.15 21.36 4.72
C LEU A 12 -29.32 21.31 3.44
N LYS A 13 -29.99 20.97 2.32
CA LYS A 13 -29.32 20.71 1.03
C LYS A 13 -29.24 21.95 0.15
N GLN A 14 -30.11 22.92 0.36
CA GLN A 14 -30.22 24.15 -0.46
C GLN A 14 -30.76 25.32 0.33
N CYS A 15 -30.46 26.52 -0.14
CA CYS A 15 -31.09 27.75 0.33
C CYS A 15 -31.10 28.79 -0.80
N VAL A 16 -31.92 29.81 -0.67
CA VAL A 16 -31.80 31.05 -1.47
C VAL A 16 -30.96 32.03 -0.67
N ALA A 17 -29.94 32.61 -1.28
CA ALA A 17 -29.04 33.57 -0.66
C ALA A 17 -28.82 34.78 -1.57
N LYS A 18 -28.56 35.94 -0.97
CA LYS A 18 -28.22 37.16 -1.71
C LYS A 18 -26.71 37.25 -1.84
N VAL A 19 -26.25 37.53 -3.08
CA VAL A 19 -24.83 37.80 -3.35
C VAL A 19 -24.43 39.13 -2.75
N THR A 20 -23.50 39.15 -1.82
CA THR A 20 -23.01 40.33 -1.13
C THR A 20 -21.73 40.89 -1.74
N ALA A 21 -20.89 40.01 -2.33
CA ALA A 21 -19.69 40.37 -3.06
C ALA A 21 -19.34 39.32 -4.13
N CYS A 22 -18.65 39.74 -5.19
CA CYS A 22 -18.10 38.83 -6.21
C CYS A 22 -16.77 39.41 -6.70
N THR A 23 -15.66 38.75 -6.40
CA THR A 23 -14.31 39.24 -6.68
C THR A 23 -13.56 38.26 -7.58
N PRO A 24 -13.03 38.65 -8.73
CA PRO A 24 -12.22 37.78 -9.56
C PRO A 24 -10.89 37.40 -8.85
N LYS A 25 -10.47 36.15 -8.93
CA LYS A 25 -9.22 35.68 -8.39
C LYS A 25 -8.72 34.44 -9.17
N ASP A 26 -7.53 34.52 -9.75
CA ASP A 26 -6.81 33.43 -10.41
C ASP A 26 -7.66 32.62 -11.42
N GLY A 27 -8.45 33.33 -12.24
CA GLY A 27 -9.33 32.74 -13.26
C GLY A 27 -10.65 32.18 -12.74
N LYS A 28 -10.95 32.35 -11.43
CA LYS A 28 -12.21 32.03 -10.76
C LYS A 28 -12.81 33.27 -10.10
N TYR A 29 -13.92 33.08 -9.40
CA TYR A 29 -14.62 34.13 -8.69
C TYR A 29 -14.86 33.77 -7.25
N LEU A 30 -14.48 34.63 -6.32
CA LEU A 30 -14.80 34.50 -4.90
C LEU A 30 -16.13 35.20 -4.65
N VAL A 31 -17.14 34.43 -4.35
CA VAL A 31 -18.51 34.92 -4.08
C VAL A 31 -18.80 34.85 -2.60
N GLU A 32 -19.26 35.99 -2.03
CA GLU A 32 -19.76 36.06 -0.67
C GLU A 32 -21.28 36.15 -0.67
N LEU A 33 -21.91 35.55 0.32
CA LEU A 33 -23.37 35.48 0.48
C LEU A 33 -23.80 36.04 1.84
N ASP A 34 -25.03 36.51 1.95
CA ASP A 34 -25.66 36.90 3.23
C ASP A 34 -25.90 35.68 4.13
N GLN A 35 -26.21 34.50 3.53
CA GLN A 35 -26.35 33.22 4.23
C GLN A 35 -25.88 32.08 3.34
N THR A 36 -25.47 30.95 3.95
CA THR A 36 -24.98 29.80 3.17
C THR A 36 -25.27 28.47 3.84
N VAL A 37 -25.56 27.46 2.98
CA VAL A 37 -25.60 26.03 3.35
C VAL A 37 -24.24 25.37 3.22
N PHE A 38 -23.28 25.98 2.52
CA PHE A 38 -21.96 25.41 2.25
C PHE A 38 -21.06 25.53 3.48
N PHE A 39 -20.51 24.38 3.92
CA PHE A 39 -19.49 24.35 4.95
C PHE A 39 -18.13 24.75 4.38
N PRO A 40 -17.44 25.74 4.95
CA PRO A 40 -16.08 26.09 4.59
C PRO A 40 -15.11 25.05 5.16
N GLU A 41 -13.98 24.83 4.48
CA GLU A 41 -12.93 23.96 4.98
C GLU A 41 -12.45 24.39 6.37
N GLY A 42 -12.43 23.41 7.31
CA GLY A 42 -12.02 23.71 8.67
C GLY A 42 -12.14 22.52 9.62
N GLY A 43 -11.37 22.54 10.71
CA GLY A 43 -11.42 21.48 11.72
C GLY A 43 -11.06 20.08 11.23
N GLY A 44 -10.25 19.98 10.18
CA GLY A 44 -9.89 18.70 9.55
C GLY A 44 -10.91 18.18 8.54
N GLN A 45 -12.06 18.87 8.36
CA GLN A 45 -13.06 18.51 7.36
C GLN A 45 -12.90 19.38 6.11
N LEU A 46 -12.91 18.73 4.92
CA LEU A 46 -12.90 19.39 3.62
C LEU A 46 -14.19 20.21 3.41
N SER A 47 -14.08 21.29 2.59
CA SER A 47 -15.21 22.16 2.26
C SER A 47 -16.26 21.47 1.39
N ASP A 48 -17.50 21.93 1.45
CA ASP A 48 -18.53 21.49 0.52
C ASP A 48 -18.28 21.89 -0.92
N ARG A 49 -18.99 21.23 -1.82
CA ARG A 49 -19.11 21.55 -3.26
C ARG A 49 -20.58 21.59 -3.66
N GLY A 50 -20.83 22.19 -4.82
CA GLY A 50 -22.19 22.21 -5.37
C GLY A 50 -22.37 23.29 -6.42
N LYS A 51 -23.52 23.95 -6.40
CA LYS A 51 -23.87 25.02 -7.36
C LYS A 51 -24.41 26.25 -6.64
N LEU A 52 -24.12 27.40 -7.21
CA LEU A 52 -24.69 28.68 -6.83
C LEU A 52 -25.28 29.30 -8.09
N ALA A 53 -26.62 29.25 -8.22
CA ALA A 53 -27.33 29.44 -9.49
C ALA A 53 -26.76 28.49 -10.58
N ASP A 54 -26.21 29.03 -11.68
CA ASP A 54 -25.58 28.27 -12.76
C ASP A 54 -24.04 28.11 -12.64
N ALA A 55 -23.45 28.70 -11.60
CA ALA A 55 -22.02 28.58 -11.30
C ALA A 55 -21.72 27.33 -10.47
N VAL A 56 -20.58 26.66 -10.78
CA VAL A 56 -20.08 25.53 -10.01
C VAL A 56 -19.22 26.04 -8.86
N VAL A 57 -19.57 25.65 -7.63
CA VAL A 57 -18.77 25.90 -6.42
C VAL A 57 -17.80 24.74 -6.22
N SER A 58 -16.52 24.99 -6.44
CA SER A 58 -15.45 23.99 -6.34
C SER A 58 -14.82 23.89 -4.95
N HIS A 59 -14.81 25.00 -4.19
CA HIS A 59 -14.22 25.09 -2.87
C HIS A 59 -14.90 26.21 -2.05
N VAL A 60 -14.93 26.04 -0.74
CA VAL A 60 -15.44 27.07 0.20
C VAL A 60 -14.42 27.26 1.32
N SER A 61 -14.06 28.49 1.59
CA SER A 61 -13.10 28.85 2.65
C SER A 61 -13.65 29.96 3.54
N GLU A 62 -13.16 30.00 4.78
CA GLU A 62 -13.46 31.08 5.72
C GLU A 62 -12.18 31.83 6.08
N LYS A 63 -12.22 33.14 5.99
CA LYS A 63 -11.13 34.02 6.41
C LYS A 63 -11.68 35.29 7.01
N ASP A 64 -11.21 35.65 8.22
CA ASP A 64 -11.59 36.89 8.93
C ASP A 64 -13.14 37.04 9.11
N GLY A 65 -13.87 35.91 9.26
CA GLY A 65 -15.32 35.87 9.41
C GLY A 65 -16.13 36.00 8.12
N HIS A 66 -15.45 36.03 6.96
CA HIS A 66 -16.03 36.03 5.63
C HIS A 66 -15.95 34.63 5.02
N ILE A 67 -17.06 34.16 4.41
CA ILE A 67 -17.12 32.88 3.71
C ILE A 67 -17.07 33.13 2.21
N TYR A 68 -16.04 32.55 1.57
CA TYR A 68 -15.77 32.68 0.14
C TYR A 68 -16.12 31.37 -0.58
N HIS A 69 -17.05 31.47 -1.55
CA HIS A 69 -17.41 30.38 -2.44
C HIS A 69 -16.64 30.55 -3.74
N GLU A 70 -15.75 29.63 -4.06
CA GLU A 70 -14.93 29.65 -5.27
C GLU A 70 -15.73 29.11 -6.46
N CYS A 71 -16.19 30.02 -7.31
CA CYS A 71 -17.06 29.75 -8.45
C CYS A 71 -16.32 29.82 -9.79
N ASP A 72 -16.75 29.03 -10.77
CA ASP A 72 -16.24 29.05 -12.15
C ASP A 72 -16.78 30.22 -12.98
N LYS A 73 -17.89 30.87 -12.53
CA LYS A 73 -18.53 32.03 -13.20
C LYS A 73 -18.82 33.17 -12.22
N PRO A 74 -18.87 34.41 -12.71
CA PRO A 74 -19.27 35.54 -11.87
C PRO A 74 -20.77 35.51 -11.56
N LEU A 75 -21.14 36.12 -10.44
CA LEU A 75 -22.54 36.41 -10.08
C LEU A 75 -22.72 37.88 -9.82
N ASP A 76 -23.91 38.42 -10.15
CA ASP A 76 -24.25 39.81 -9.96
C ASP A 76 -24.45 40.13 -8.48
N VAL A 77 -23.74 41.10 -7.96
CA VAL A 77 -23.89 41.59 -6.58
C VAL A 77 -25.30 42.17 -6.40
N GLY A 78 -25.96 41.72 -5.34
CA GLY A 78 -27.34 42.09 -5.01
C GLY A 78 -28.39 41.13 -5.57
N ALA A 79 -28.03 40.21 -6.48
CA ALA A 79 -28.94 39.20 -6.99
C ALA A 79 -29.20 38.09 -5.92
N GLU A 80 -30.38 37.50 -6.00
CA GLU A 80 -30.68 36.24 -5.30
C GLU A 80 -30.15 35.07 -6.13
N ALA A 81 -29.50 34.12 -5.47
CA ALA A 81 -28.97 32.91 -6.06
C ALA A 81 -29.39 31.68 -5.25
N GLU A 82 -29.81 30.65 -5.93
CA GLU A 82 -30.07 29.34 -5.29
C GLU A 82 -28.72 28.65 -5.05
N ALA A 83 -28.45 28.34 -3.79
CA ALA A 83 -27.28 27.60 -3.34
C ALA A 83 -27.66 26.15 -3.10
N VAL A 84 -27.09 25.21 -3.88
CA VAL A 84 -27.43 23.78 -3.85
C VAL A 84 -26.17 22.96 -3.61
N LEU A 85 -26.14 22.18 -2.55
CA LEU A 85 -25.02 21.30 -2.21
C LEU A 85 -24.94 20.08 -3.15
N ASP A 86 -23.72 19.63 -3.46
CA ASP A 86 -23.51 18.24 -3.79
C ASP A 86 -23.72 17.41 -2.52
N TRP A 87 -24.90 16.84 -2.43
CA TRP A 87 -25.29 16.10 -1.22
C TRP A 87 -24.44 14.85 -0.99
N SER A 88 -23.94 14.23 -2.06
CA SER A 88 -23.09 13.05 -1.93
C SER A 88 -21.76 13.39 -1.24
N VAL A 89 -21.19 14.55 -1.55
CA VAL A 89 -19.96 15.08 -0.93
C VAL A 89 -20.22 15.47 0.53
N ARG A 90 -21.30 16.22 0.81
CA ARG A 90 -21.66 16.62 2.19
C ARG A 90 -21.88 15.40 3.07
N LEU A 91 -22.67 14.44 2.63
CA LEU A 91 -22.98 13.25 3.40
C LEU A 91 -21.72 12.43 3.69
N ASP A 92 -20.89 12.19 2.67
CA ASP A 92 -19.63 11.50 2.83
C ASP A 92 -18.75 12.17 3.90
N ARG A 93 -18.53 13.48 3.81
CA ARG A 93 -17.70 14.23 4.77
C ARG A 93 -18.26 14.20 6.18
N MET A 94 -19.57 14.28 6.35
CA MET A 94 -20.22 14.12 7.66
C MET A 94 -20.04 12.71 8.22
N GLN A 95 -20.13 11.66 7.34
CA GLN A 95 -19.92 10.28 7.75
C GLN A 95 -18.47 10.06 8.20
N GLN A 96 -17.48 10.51 7.42
CA GLN A 96 -16.08 10.37 7.80
C GLN A 96 -15.75 11.13 9.10
N HIS A 97 -16.28 12.35 9.26
CA HIS A 97 -15.98 13.19 10.42
C HIS A 97 -16.61 12.62 11.71
N LEU A 98 -17.89 12.25 11.71
CA LEU A 98 -18.46 11.61 12.89
C LEU A 98 -17.86 10.22 13.15
N GLY A 99 -17.44 9.52 12.09
CA GLY A 99 -16.69 8.27 12.22
C GLY A 99 -15.36 8.46 12.95
N GLU A 100 -14.63 9.55 12.67
CA GLU A 100 -13.44 9.95 13.45
C GLU A 100 -13.75 10.11 14.93
N HIS A 101 -14.80 10.85 15.25
CA HIS A 101 -15.20 11.06 16.64
C HIS A 101 -15.43 9.74 17.37
N LEU A 102 -16.24 8.85 16.79
CA LEU A 102 -16.61 7.59 17.44
C LEU A 102 -15.45 6.60 17.52
N LEU A 103 -14.65 6.47 16.45
CA LEU A 103 -13.48 5.58 16.46
C LEU A 103 -12.42 6.06 17.44
N SER A 104 -12.16 7.36 17.46
CA SER A 104 -11.24 7.96 18.44
C SER A 104 -11.73 7.81 19.88
N TYR A 105 -13.06 7.93 20.09
CA TYR A 105 -13.65 7.66 21.41
C TYR A 105 -13.47 6.19 21.80
N ALA A 106 -13.69 5.24 20.90
CA ALA A 106 -13.50 3.82 21.15
C ALA A 106 -12.04 3.49 21.52
N CYS A 107 -11.08 4.02 20.75
CA CYS A 107 -9.66 3.84 21.04
C CYS A 107 -9.26 4.41 22.41
N TRP A 108 -9.75 5.60 22.75
CA TRP A 108 -9.52 6.21 24.05
C TRP A 108 -10.18 5.44 25.18
N LYS A 109 -11.44 5.06 25.01
CA LYS A 109 -12.24 4.41 26.04
C LYS A 109 -11.74 3.02 26.39
N LEU A 110 -11.34 2.23 25.40
CA LEU A 110 -10.95 0.84 25.57
C LEU A 110 -9.46 0.69 25.90
N PHE A 111 -8.61 1.56 25.33
CA PHE A 111 -7.17 1.38 25.34
C PHE A 111 -6.37 2.59 25.82
N GLU A 112 -7.04 3.68 26.22
CA GLU A 112 -6.41 4.96 26.61
C GLU A 112 -5.51 5.53 25.49
N ALA A 113 -5.81 5.20 24.22
CA ALA A 113 -5.11 5.70 23.05
C ALA A 113 -5.76 7.01 22.58
N ASN A 114 -5.02 8.12 22.71
CA ASN A 114 -5.53 9.43 22.34
C ASN A 114 -5.31 9.75 20.87
N ASN A 115 -6.32 10.30 20.22
CA ASN A 115 -6.16 10.88 18.89
C ASN A 115 -5.41 12.22 18.98
N ILE A 116 -4.24 12.28 18.37
CA ILE A 116 -3.37 13.45 18.29
C ILE A 116 -3.36 14.12 16.91
N GLY A 117 -4.02 13.52 15.90
CA GLY A 117 -4.13 14.06 14.55
C GLY A 117 -5.29 13.45 13.78
N PHE A 118 -6.02 14.28 13.04
CA PHE A 118 -7.08 13.86 12.12
C PHE A 118 -6.84 14.44 10.74
N HIS A 119 -6.96 13.60 9.72
CA HIS A 119 -6.72 13.97 8.33
C HIS A 119 -7.81 13.35 7.45
N MET A 120 -8.51 14.20 6.71
CA MET A 120 -9.52 13.82 5.74
C MET A 120 -9.10 14.34 4.37
N ASN A 121 -8.84 13.41 3.45
CA ASN A 121 -8.60 13.71 2.05
C ASN A 121 -9.76 13.19 1.19
N GLU A 122 -9.70 13.42 -0.11
CA GLU A 122 -10.75 12.94 -1.03
C GLU A 122 -10.84 11.40 -1.02
N ASP A 123 -9.71 10.70 -0.96
CA ASP A 123 -9.65 9.25 -1.10
C ASP A 123 -9.42 8.53 0.24
N ASP A 124 -8.65 9.10 1.16
CA ASP A 124 -8.26 8.49 2.42
C ASP A 124 -8.64 9.33 3.64
N VAL A 125 -8.88 8.65 4.74
CA VAL A 125 -9.17 9.26 6.04
C VAL A 125 -8.39 8.53 7.11
N PHE A 126 -7.66 9.24 7.96
CA PHE A 126 -6.90 8.61 9.03
C PHE A 126 -6.83 9.45 10.31
N ILE A 127 -6.65 8.74 11.41
CA ILE A 127 -6.31 9.29 12.72
C ILE A 127 -4.92 8.87 13.13
N ASP A 128 -4.22 9.76 13.82
CA ASP A 128 -2.95 9.47 14.46
C ASP A 128 -3.18 9.28 15.96
N LEU A 129 -2.87 8.10 16.48
CA LEU A 129 -2.96 7.75 17.90
C LEU A 129 -1.59 7.88 18.56
N ASP A 130 -1.56 8.31 19.83
CA ASP A 130 -0.34 8.44 20.65
C ASP A 130 0.19 7.09 21.19
N LYS A 131 -0.51 5.98 20.89
CA LYS A 131 -0.19 4.61 21.32
C LYS A 131 -0.29 3.64 20.15
N GLU A 132 0.60 2.65 20.08
CA GLU A 132 0.44 1.52 19.16
C GLU A 132 -0.69 0.62 19.64
N LEU A 133 -1.58 0.24 18.73
CA LEU A 133 -2.62 -0.75 18.93
C LEU A 133 -2.39 -1.94 18.00
N THR A 134 -2.71 -3.13 18.48
CA THR A 134 -2.66 -4.37 17.69
C THR A 134 -3.87 -4.48 16.76
N ASP A 135 -3.82 -5.43 15.81
CA ASP A 135 -4.96 -5.74 14.92
C ASP A 135 -6.21 -6.12 15.73
N GLU A 136 -6.03 -6.88 16.82
CA GLU A 136 -7.12 -7.31 17.70
C GLU A 136 -7.73 -6.14 18.47
N GLU A 137 -6.91 -5.23 18.98
CA GLU A 137 -7.37 -4.03 19.69
C GLU A 137 -8.11 -3.08 18.73
N LEU A 138 -7.60 -2.90 17.51
CA LEU A 138 -8.26 -2.10 16.50
C LEU A 138 -9.59 -2.71 16.04
N LEU A 139 -9.67 -4.04 15.91
CA LEU A 139 -10.93 -4.73 15.64
C LEU A 139 -11.95 -4.53 16.77
N GLN A 140 -11.52 -4.57 18.05
CA GLN A 140 -12.39 -4.28 19.18
C GLN A 140 -12.89 -2.82 19.16
N ALA A 141 -12.01 -1.85 18.86
CA ALA A 141 -12.41 -0.45 18.72
C ALA A 141 -13.40 -0.26 17.55
N GLU A 142 -13.17 -0.91 16.41
CA GLU A 142 -14.07 -0.90 15.26
C GLU A 142 -15.45 -1.47 15.61
N LEU A 143 -15.50 -2.61 16.26
CA LEU A 143 -16.77 -3.26 16.66
C LEU A 143 -17.53 -2.38 17.67
N TYR A 144 -16.87 -1.87 18.69
CA TYR A 144 -17.48 -0.98 19.67
C TYR A 144 -18.00 0.32 19.02
N THR A 145 -17.27 0.86 18.04
CA THR A 145 -17.73 2.01 17.25
C THR A 145 -19.01 1.67 16.48
N ASN A 146 -19.07 0.51 15.84
CA ASN A 146 -20.23 0.07 15.07
C ASN A 146 -21.45 -0.22 15.99
N GLU A 147 -21.26 -0.70 17.21
CA GLU A 147 -22.33 -0.84 18.18
C GLU A 147 -23.01 0.51 18.49
N ILE A 148 -22.23 1.58 18.73
CA ILE A 148 -22.75 2.93 18.92
C ILE A 148 -23.51 3.42 17.67
N ILE A 149 -23.03 3.09 16.46
CA ILE A 149 -23.69 3.44 15.21
C ILE A 149 -25.05 2.73 15.09
N TRP A 150 -25.10 1.43 15.35
CA TRP A 150 -26.33 0.61 15.24
C TRP A 150 -27.38 0.95 16.27
N GLU A 151 -26.99 1.45 17.44
CA GLU A 151 -27.92 1.99 18.45
C GLU A 151 -28.58 3.31 18.02
N ASN A 152 -28.09 3.92 16.93
CA ASN A 152 -28.64 5.15 16.35
C ASN A 152 -28.80 6.29 17.38
N ARG A 153 -27.74 6.52 18.17
CA ARG A 153 -27.70 7.51 19.23
C ARG A 153 -27.80 8.93 18.69
N PRO A 154 -28.51 9.85 19.43
CA PRO A 154 -28.59 11.26 19.03
C PRO A 154 -27.22 11.96 19.12
N VAL A 155 -26.98 12.87 18.18
CA VAL A 155 -25.81 13.77 18.16
C VAL A 155 -26.28 15.17 18.46
N HIS A 156 -25.83 15.71 19.57
CA HIS A 156 -26.23 17.04 20.07
C HIS A 156 -25.13 18.06 19.76
N ILE A 157 -25.58 19.24 19.33
CA ILE A 157 -24.72 20.41 19.15
C ILE A 157 -25.16 21.46 20.14
N SER A 158 -24.23 21.95 20.95
CA SER A 158 -24.48 23.00 21.93
C SER A 158 -23.39 24.06 21.89
N TYR A 159 -23.73 25.25 22.35
CA TYR A 159 -22.80 26.37 22.47
C TYR A 159 -22.69 26.73 23.94
N MET A 160 -21.47 26.84 24.44
CA MET A 160 -21.23 27.24 25.83
C MET A 160 -19.97 28.10 25.94
N ASP A 161 -19.95 28.94 27.00
CA ASP A 161 -18.76 29.72 27.30
C ASP A 161 -17.58 28.81 27.68
N SER A 162 -16.37 29.22 27.30
CA SER A 162 -15.15 28.44 27.60
C SER A 162 -14.97 28.18 29.09
N THR A 163 -15.41 29.06 29.97
CA THR A 163 -15.35 28.87 31.44
C THR A 163 -16.31 27.77 31.92
N GLU A 164 -17.48 27.62 31.31
CA GLU A 164 -18.39 26.51 31.55
C GLU A 164 -17.88 25.19 30.96
N ALA A 165 -17.31 25.25 29.79
CA ALA A 165 -16.72 24.07 29.12
C ALA A 165 -15.59 23.44 29.96
N VAL A 166 -14.82 24.20 30.71
CA VAL A 166 -13.81 23.69 31.67
C VAL A 166 -14.42 22.72 32.69
N LYS A 167 -15.68 22.89 33.09
CA LYS A 167 -16.37 21.98 34.03
C LYS A 167 -16.64 20.60 33.45
N LEU A 168 -16.62 20.48 32.10
CA LEU A 168 -16.80 19.22 31.40
C LEU A 168 -15.48 18.58 31.00
N LYS A 169 -14.33 19.18 31.37
CA LYS A 169 -12.97 18.74 30.94
C LYS A 169 -12.74 17.24 31.14
N ASP A 170 -13.13 16.71 32.31
CA ASP A 170 -12.91 15.30 32.68
C ASP A 170 -13.84 14.33 31.94
N LYS A 171 -14.86 14.84 31.24
CA LYS A 171 -15.80 14.06 30.42
C LYS A 171 -15.44 14.16 28.91
N MET A 172 -14.60 15.12 28.56
CA MET A 172 -14.22 15.37 27.18
C MET A 172 -12.98 14.55 26.81
N ARG A 173 -13.04 13.75 25.74
CA ARG A 173 -11.88 13.05 25.17
C ARG A 173 -10.76 14.05 24.81
N LYS A 174 -11.10 15.20 24.26
CA LYS A 174 -10.14 16.25 23.88
C LYS A 174 -10.66 17.61 24.32
N PHE A 175 -9.95 18.25 25.24
CA PHE A 175 -10.23 19.61 25.69
C PHE A 175 -9.07 20.54 25.36
N ASN A 176 -9.31 21.57 24.56
CA ASN A 176 -8.29 22.57 24.24
C ASN A 176 -8.45 23.80 25.15
N SER A 177 -7.66 23.89 26.20
CA SER A 177 -7.66 24.98 27.17
C SER A 177 -7.26 26.36 26.61
N LYS A 178 -6.76 26.41 25.35
CA LYS A 178 -6.40 27.67 24.70
C LYS A 178 -7.58 28.34 23.99
N LEU A 179 -8.68 27.63 23.82
CA LEU A 179 -9.90 28.20 23.23
C LEU A 179 -10.60 29.11 24.22
N THR A 180 -11.00 30.28 23.79
CA THR A 180 -11.69 31.31 24.58
C THR A 180 -12.99 31.75 23.90
N GLY A 181 -13.93 32.30 24.66
CA GLY A 181 -15.23 32.73 24.17
C GLY A 181 -16.22 31.57 24.05
N THR A 182 -17.16 31.67 23.11
CA THR A 182 -18.20 30.66 22.90
C THR A 182 -17.64 29.48 22.14
N LEU A 183 -17.66 28.31 22.73
CA LEU A 183 -17.23 27.04 22.14
C LEU A 183 -18.42 26.24 21.61
N ARG A 184 -18.30 25.69 20.44
CA ARG A 184 -19.24 24.72 19.87
C ARG A 184 -18.84 23.33 20.34
N ILE A 185 -19.74 22.68 21.07
CA ILE A 185 -19.57 21.33 21.63
C ILE A 185 -20.43 20.37 20.81
N VAL A 186 -19.83 19.29 20.38
CA VAL A 186 -20.51 18.13 19.76
C VAL A 186 -20.47 16.99 20.77
N SER A 187 -21.61 16.41 21.04
CA SER A 187 -21.73 15.26 21.96
C SER A 187 -22.61 14.17 21.34
N VAL A 188 -22.18 12.95 21.49
CA VAL A 188 -22.95 11.74 21.19
C VAL A 188 -23.39 11.16 22.54
N GLU A 189 -24.68 10.86 22.70
CA GLU A 189 -25.23 10.34 23.95
C GLU A 189 -24.45 9.09 24.40
N ASP A 190 -24.03 9.10 25.68
CA ASP A 190 -23.22 8.05 26.33
C ASP A 190 -21.93 7.64 25.53
N ALA A 191 -21.38 8.57 24.73
CA ALA A 191 -20.18 8.37 23.96
C ALA A 191 -19.28 9.62 23.93
N ASP A 192 -18.84 10.09 22.76
CA ASP A 192 -17.88 11.18 22.62
C ASP A 192 -18.43 12.55 22.97
N ILE A 193 -17.63 13.38 23.63
CA ILE A 193 -17.86 14.80 23.87
C ILE A 193 -16.59 15.56 23.51
N CYS A 194 -16.67 16.50 22.57
CA CYS A 194 -15.51 17.31 22.21
C CYS A 194 -15.90 18.66 21.61
N THR A 195 -14.92 19.58 21.53
CA THR A 195 -15.05 20.82 20.75
C THR A 195 -14.85 20.52 19.28
N CYS A 196 -15.82 20.82 18.43
CA CYS A 196 -15.73 20.59 17.00
C CYS A 196 -16.55 21.62 16.20
N CYS A 197 -15.97 22.11 15.08
CA CYS A 197 -16.63 23.06 14.17
C CYS A 197 -17.24 22.40 12.94
N GLY A 198 -16.94 21.11 12.67
CA GLY A 198 -17.40 20.40 11.48
C GLY A 198 -18.91 20.12 11.45
N THR A 199 -19.38 19.60 10.33
CA THR A 199 -20.78 19.20 10.18
C THR A 199 -20.99 17.77 10.62
N HIS A 200 -22.04 17.54 11.40
CA HIS A 200 -22.39 16.22 11.93
C HIS A 200 -23.84 15.87 11.61
N PRO A 201 -24.15 14.59 11.29
CA PRO A 201 -25.53 14.15 11.18
C PRO A 201 -26.21 14.14 12.55
N PRO A 202 -27.54 14.23 12.63
CA PRO A 202 -28.27 14.29 13.92
C PRO A 202 -28.31 12.96 14.69
N PHE A 203 -27.97 11.84 14.02
CA PHE A 203 -27.95 10.51 14.61
C PHE A 203 -26.77 9.68 14.08
N THR A 204 -26.21 8.81 14.92
CA THR A 204 -25.06 7.97 14.57
C THR A 204 -25.38 6.95 13.47
N GLY A 205 -26.61 6.46 13.35
CA GLY A 205 -27.03 5.50 12.33
C GLY A 205 -26.84 5.97 10.89
N ILE A 206 -26.78 7.29 10.65
CA ILE A 206 -26.50 7.87 9.33
C ILE A 206 -25.08 7.51 8.83
N LEU A 207 -24.15 7.15 9.72
CA LEU A 207 -22.83 6.68 9.35
C LEU A 207 -22.87 5.34 8.61
N GLY A 208 -23.88 4.51 8.85
CA GLY A 208 -23.95 3.16 8.32
C GLY A 208 -22.98 2.21 9.01
N SER A 209 -21.70 2.33 8.74
CA SER A 209 -20.63 1.57 9.40
C SER A 209 -19.29 2.29 9.34
N VAL A 210 -18.40 1.94 10.26
CA VAL A 210 -16.96 2.28 10.23
C VAL A 210 -16.19 1.01 9.92
N LYS A 211 -15.18 1.11 9.06
CA LYS A 211 -14.23 0.03 8.76
C LYS A 211 -12.81 0.54 8.83
N VAL A 212 -12.00 -0.07 9.68
CA VAL A 212 -10.54 0.12 9.70
C VAL A 212 -9.96 -0.61 8.50
N ILE A 213 -9.20 0.10 7.68
CA ILE A 213 -8.61 -0.42 6.44
C ILE A 213 -7.21 -0.99 6.69
N ARG A 214 -6.38 -0.22 7.39
CA ARG A 214 -5.02 -0.60 7.77
C ARG A 214 -4.50 0.32 8.87
N HIS A 215 -3.40 -0.09 9.50
CA HIS A 215 -2.64 0.76 10.40
C HIS A 215 -1.15 0.60 10.17
N GLU A 216 -0.39 1.60 10.61
CA GLU A 216 1.07 1.60 10.55
C GLU A 216 1.65 2.34 11.74
N LYS A 217 2.89 2.02 12.12
CA LYS A 217 3.60 2.77 13.16
C LYS A 217 3.83 4.21 12.74
N HIS A 218 3.51 5.15 13.62
CA HIS A 218 3.66 6.57 13.34
C HIS A 218 4.01 7.35 14.62
N LYS A 219 5.16 8.06 14.63
CA LYS A 219 5.58 9.01 15.68
C LYS A 219 5.43 8.51 17.13
N GLY A 220 5.74 7.24 17.38
CA GLY A 220 5.66 6.63 18.71
C GLY A 220 4.28 6.05 19.07
N GLY A 221 3.32 6.13 18.17
CA GLY A 221 2.01 5.50 18.21
C GLY A 221 1.69 4.83 16.88
N CYS A 222 0.44 4.90 16.44
CA CYS A 222 0.04 4.38 15.14
C CYS A 222 -0.87 5.34 14.37
N ARG A 223 -0.78 5.29 13.05
CA ARG A 223 -1.72 5.89 12.12
C ARG A 223 -2.73 4.84 11.70
N VAL A 224 -4.00 5.14 11.83
CA VAL A 224 -5.11 4.24 11.52
C VAL A 224 -5.91 4.85 10.36
N GLU A 225 -5.91 4.17 9.22
CA GLU A 225 -6.75 4.51 8.08
C GLU A 225 -8.10 3.81 8.23
N PHE A 226 -9.17 4.56 8.04
CA PHE A 226 -10.53 4.05 8.15
C PHE A 226 -11.45 4.70 7.12
N VAL A 227 -12.59 4.09 6.90
CA VAL A 227 -13.66 4.63 6.05
C VAL A 227 -15.03 4.39 6.67
N CYS A 228 -16.00 5.26 6.35
CA CYS A 228 -17.35 5.18 6.88
C CYS A 228 -18.39 5.14 5.75
N GLY A 229 -19.57 4.62 6.06
CA GLY A 229 -20.74 4.72 5.22
C GLY A 229 -20.54 4.15 3.81
N ARG A 230 -20.83 4.98 2.81
CA ARG A 230 -20.71 4.56 1.41
C ARG A 230 -19.29 4.08 1.06
N ARG A 231 -18.24 4.73 1.58
CA ARG A 231 -16.84 4.30 1.31
C ARG A 231 -16.58 2.90 1.88
N ALA A 232 -17.08 2.60 3.08
CA ALA A 232 -16.94 1.27 3.69
C ALA A 232 -17.65 0.19 2.89
N LEU A 233 -18.85 0.49 2.37
CA LEU A 233 -19.59 -0.44 1.50
C LEU A 233 -18.86 -0.71 0.19
N LEU A 234 -18.37 0.35 -0.47
CA LEU A 234 -17.63 0.22 -1.74
C LEU A 234 -16.30 -0.53 -1.57
N ASP A 235 -15.57 -0.30 -0.48
CA ASP A 235 -14.34 -1.03 -0.15
C ASP A 235 -14.62 -2.52 0.06
N ALA A 236 -15.68 -2.84 0.82
CA ALA A 236 -16.09 -4.24 1.04
C ALA A 236 -16.49 -4.92 -0.28
N ASP A 237 -17.25 -4.25 -1.15
CA ASP A 237 -17.68 -4.78 -2.46
C ASP A 237 -16.48 -5.01 -3.38
N ALA A 238 -15.55 -4.06 -3.45
CA ALA A 238 -14.33 -4.19 -4.24
C ALA A 238 -13.48 -5.38 -3.79
N LYS A 239 -13.24 -5.53 -2.48
CA LYS A 239 -12.49 -6.65 -1.90
C LYS A 239 -13.18 -7.99 -2.13
N ASN A 240 -14.51 -8.05 -1.99
CA ASN A 240 -15.29 -9.25 -2.28
C ASN A 240 -15.21 -9.64 -3.76
N SER A 241 -15.31 -8.67 -4.68
CA SER A 241 -15.18 -8.90 -6.11
C SER A 241 -13.80 -9.45 -6.49
N ILE A 242 -12.73 -8.92 -5.91
CA ILE A 242 -11.37 -9.44 -6.10
C ILE A 242 -11.28 -10.87 -5.59
N LEU A 243 -11.78 -11.16 -4.38
CA LEU A 243 -11.75 -12.50 -3.80
C LEU A 243 -12.51 -13.51 -4.65
N LEU A 244 -13.71 -13.16 -5.13
CA LEU A 244 -14.51 -14.02 -6.01
C LEU A 244 -13.80 -14.29 -7.35
N SER A 245 -13.14 -13.29 -7.93
CA SER A 245 -12.34 -13.45 -9.15
C SER A 245 -11.20 -14.43 -8.96
N VAL A 246 -10.45 -14.31 -7.85
CA VAL A 246 -9.36 -15.25 -7.50
C VAL A 246 -9.91 -16.65 -7.25
N ALA A 247 -11.00 -16.78 -6.50
CA ALA A 247 -11.63 -18.06 -6.23
C ALA A 247 -12.08 -18.77 -7.53
N ALA A 248 -12.68 -18.02 -8.46
CA ALA A 248 -13.07 -18.53 -9.78
C ALA A 248 -11.84 -19.01 -10.58
N SER A 249 -10.75 -18.24 -10.62
CA SER A 249 -9.53 -18.62 -11.34
C SER A 249 -8.88 -19.91 -10.80
N LEU A 250 -9.02 -20.15 -9.49
CA LEU A 250 -8.52 -21.35 -8.81
C LEU A 250 -9.56 -22.49 -8.80
N SER A 251 -10.79 -22.26 -9.27
CA SER A 251 -11.90 -23.21 -9.22
C SER A 251 -12.21 -23.72 -7.81
N VAL A 252 -12.19 -22.83 -6.81
CA VAL A 252 -12.46 -23.12 -5.40
C VAL A 252 -13.49 -22.14 -4.81
N LYS A 253 -13.99 -22.43 -3.60
CA LYS A 253 -14.78 -21.46 -2.83
C LYS A 253 -13.88 -20.36 -2.25
N PRO A 254 -14.44 -19.14 -2.00
CA PRO A 254 -13.67 -18.02 -1.44
C PRO A 254 -12.85 -18.37 -0.18
N GLU A 255 -13.41 -19.14 0.73
CA GLU A 255 -12.77 -19.53 1.98
C GLU A 255 -11.57 -20.47 1.78
N GLN A 256 -11.51 -21.13 0.62
CA GLN A 256 -10.46 -22.08 0.26
C GLN A 256 -9.29 -21.42 -0.49
N VAL A 257 -9.41 -20.14 -0.90
CA VAL A 257 -8.39 -19.43 -1.68
C VAL A 257 -7.00 -19.49 -1.02
N PRO A 258 -6.81 -19.18 0.28
CA PRO A 258 -5.49 -19.23 0.89
C PRO A 258 -4.83 -20.61 0.81
N ALA A 259 -5.62 -21.67 1.05
CA ALA A 259 -5.12 -23.04 0.97
C ALA A 259 -4.80 -23.46 -0.48
N ALA A 260 -5.64 -23.07 -1.44
CA ALA A 260 -5.45 -23.37 -2.86
C ALA A 260 -4.18 -22.68 -3.43
N VAL A 261 -3.95 -21.40 -3.08
CA VAL A 261 -2.73 -20.67 -3.46
C VAL A 261 -1.49 -21.34 -2.89
N SER A 262 -1.52 -21.71 -1.60
CA SER A 262 -0.41 -22.39 -0.93
C SER A 262 -0.11 -23.75 -1.57
N LYS A 263 -1.16 -24.52 -1.86
CA LYS A 263 -1.04 -25.82 -2.55
C LYS A 263 -0.44 -25.65 -3.95
N GLN A 264 -0.99 -24.76 -4.76
CA GLN A 264 -0.50 -24.52 -6.14
C GLN A 264 0.99 -24.11 -6.15
N LYS A 265 1.40 -23.23 -5.21
CA LYS A 265 2.79 -22.85 -5.04
C LYS A 265 3.68 -24.06 -4.75
N ASN A 266 3.27 -24.91 -3.80
CA ASN A 266 4.04 -26.09 -3.40
C ASN A 266 4.11 -27.12 -4.54
N ASP A 267 3.00 -27.34 -5.27
CA ASP A 267 2.94 -28.25 -6.40
C ASP A 267 3.87 -27.78 -7.54
N LEU A 268 3.89 -26.46 -7.83
CA LEU A 268 4.80 -25.89 -8.84
C LEU A 268 6.28 -26.03 -8.42
N LEU A 269 6.61 -25.81 -7.17
CA LEU A 269 7.97 -26.02 -6.65
C LEU A 269 8.40 -27.46 -6.78
N ALA A 270 7.54 -28.41 -6.41
CA ALA A 270 7.81 -29.85 -6.54
C ALA A 270 8.00 -30.27 -8.01
N GLN A 271 7.17 -29.74 -8.94
CA GLN A 271 7.31 -29.99 -10.37
C GLN A 271 8.64 -29.43 -10.91
N LEU A 272 9.03 -28.24 -10.45
CA LEU A 272 10.32 -27.64 -10.82
C LEU A 272 11.49 -28.49 -10.35
N ASP A 273 11.46 -28.99 -9.12
CA ASP A 273 12.51 -29.88 -8.59
C ASP A 273 12.60 -31.21 -9.36
N ILE A 274 11.44 -31.79 -9.71
CA ILE A 274 11.39 -32.99 -10.56
C ILE A 274 11.98 -32.70 -11.95
N ALA A 275 11.63 -31.58 -12.57
CA ALA A 275 12.15 -31.19 -13.86
C ALA A 275 13.66 -30.98 -13.84
N LYS A 276 14.18 -30.27 -12.83
CA LYS A 276 15.63 -30.10 -12.61
C LYS A 276 16.36 -31.42 -12.42
N SER A 277 15.78 -32.31 -11.60
CA SER A 277 16.38 -33.65 -11.39
C SER A 277 16.44 -34.48 -12.66
N LYS A 278 15.42 -34.36 -13.54
CA LYS A 278 15.45 -35.05 -14.87
C LYS A 278 16.52 -34.46 -15.78
N LEU A 279 16.67 -33.13 -15.83
CA LEU A 279 17.72 -32.49 -16.60
C LEU A 279 19.12 -32.93 -16.16
N LEU A 280 19.38 -32.95 -14.84
CA LEU A 280 20.66 -33.42 -14.29
C LEU A 280 20.93 -34.87 -14.64
N LYS A 281 19.93 -35.76 -14.67
CA LYS A 281 20.12 -37.16 -15.14
C LYS A 281 20.49 -37.22 -16.61
N ILE A 282 19.89 -36.42 -17.48
CA ILE A 282 20.25 -36.37 -18.90
C ILE A 282 21.72 -35.94 -19.06
N GLU A 283 22.14 -34.92 -18.30
CA GLU A 283 23.57 -34.53 -18.34
C GLU A 283 24.50 -35.62 -17.79
N GLU A 284 24.06 -36.38 -16.80
CA GLU A 284 24.81 -37.52 -16.27
C GLU A 284 24.93 -38.66 -17.28
N GLU A 285 23.87 -39.01 -18.01
CA GLU A 285 23.88 -40.01 -19.06
C GLU A 285 24.82 -39.63 -20.19
N LYS A 286 24.85 -38.35 -20.57
CA LYS A 286 25.77 -37.80 -21.59
C LYS A 286 27.22 -37.70 -21.10
N LEU A 287 27.47 -37.70 -19.80
CA LEU A 287 28.79 -37.46 -19.23
C LEU A 287 29.83 -38.49 -19.75
N GLN A 288 29.46 -39.76 -19.83
CA GLN A 288 30.35 -40.82 -20.27
C GLN A 288 30.70 -40.68 -21.75
N GLU A 289 29.73 -40.32 -22.58
CA GLU A 289 29.96 -40.08 -24.01
C GLU A 289 30.86 -38.85 -24.21
N THR A 290 30.59 -37.77 -23.49
CA THR A 290 31.38 -36.54 -23.55
C THR A 290 32.82 -36.79 -23.05
N TYR A 291 32.97 -37.56 -21.97
CA TYR A 291 34.30 -37.99 -21.46
C TYR A 291 35.07 -38.84 -22.47
N ALA A 292 34.38 -39.77 -23.15
CA ALA A 292 35.04 -40.60 -24.17
C ALA A 292 35.50 -39.76 -25.37
N ALA A 293 34.74 -38.74 -25.77
CA ALA A 293 35.04 -37.88 -26.90
C ALA A 293 35.95 -36.68 -26.56
N ALA A 294 36.25 -36.44 -25.27
CA ALA A 294 37.02 -35.29 -24.82
C ALA A 294 38.43 -35.28 -25.38
N PRO A 295 38.92 -34.14 -25.91
CA PRO A 295 40.28 -34.02 -26.41
C PRO A 295 41.29 -34.14 -25.25
N VAL A 296 42.45 -34.72 -25.60
CA VAL A 296 43.59 -34.85 -24.66
C VAL A 296 44.58 -33.73 -24.97
N ASN A 297 45.00 -32.99 -23.95
CA ASN A 297 46.00 -31.95 -24.09
C ASN A 297 47.43 -32.47 -24.13
N ALA A 298 48.42 -31.59 -24.26
CA ALA A 298 49.85 -31.95 -24.35
C ALA A 298 50.36 -32.69 -23.10
N ASP A 299 49.73 -32.51 -21.93
CA ASP A 299 50.09 -33.13 -20.65
C ASP A 299 49.37 -34.47 -20.41
N GLY A 300 48.60 -34.97 -21.38
CA GLY A 300 47.85 -36.21 -21.27
C GLY A 300 46.52 -36.10 -20.53
N VAL A 301 46.07 -34.88 -20.24
CA VAL A 301 44.81 -34.60 -19.51
C VAL A 301 43.65 -34.41 -20.48
N LYS A 302 42.52 -35.05 -20.24
CA LYS A 302 41.28 -34.85 -21.01
C LYS A 302 40.62 -33.54 -20.64
N VAL A 303 40.36 -32.69 -21.63
CA VAL A 303 39.65 -31.42 -21.44
C VAL A 303 38.17 -31.62 -21.75
N LEU A 304 37.37 -31.63 -20.71
CA LEU A 304 35.93 -31.91 -20.75
C LEU A 304 35.13 -30.60 -20.66
N ALA A 305 34.42 -30.22 -21.69
CA ALA A 305 33.50 -29.08 -21.69
C ALA A 305 32.05 -29.57 -21.58
N LEU A 306 31.36 -29.13 -20.57
CA LEU A 306 29.97 -29.52 -20.26
C LEU A 306 29.05 -28.28 -20.24
N PRO A 307 28.44 -27.94 -21.39
CA PRO A 307 27.39 -26.95 -21.42
C PRO A 307 26.12 -27.52 -20.76
N MET A 308 25.58 -26.81 -19.78
CA MET A 308 24.40 -27.19 -19.00
C MET A 308 23.30 -26.11 -19.18
N GLU A 309 22.59 -26.19 -20.32
CA GLU A 309 21.53 -25.22 -20.63
C GLU A 309 20.34 -25.40 -19.71
N GLY A 310 19.76 -24.28 -19.19
CA GLY A 310 18.66 -24.29 -18.25
C GLY A 310 19.04 -24.58 -16.79
N HIS A 311 20.30 -24.87 -16.52
CA HIS A 311 20.84 -25.11 -15.18
C HIS A 311 21.35 -23.83 -14.50
N ASP A 312 21.52 -23.88 -13.18
CA ASP A 312 22.05 -22.77 -12.37
C ASP A 312 23.36 -23.16 -11.64
N ALA A 313 23.92 -22.22 -10.89
CA ALA A 313 25.14 -22.45 -10.10
C ALA A 313 24.99 -23.56 -9.04
N LYS A 314 23.76 -23.80 -8.54
CA LYS A 314 23.50 -24.89 -7.58
C LYS A 314 23.54 -26.24 -8.25
N ASP A 315 23.02 -26.31 -9.48
CA ASP A 315 23.06 -27.51 -10.30
C ASP A 315 24.52 -27.89 -10.68
N ILE A 316 25.34 -26.90 -11.04
CA ILE A 316 26.80 -27.11 -11.22
C ILE A 316 27.39 -27.70 -9.95
N LYS A 317 27.12 -27.13 -8.79
CA LYS A 317 27.64 -27.60 -7.50
C LYS A 317 27.22 -29.05 -7.20
N ALA A 318 25.98 -29.41 -7.52
CA ALA A 318 25.47 -30.78 -7.35
C ALA A 318 26.14 -31.75 -8.32
N PHE A 319 26.58 -31.30 -9.50
CA PHE A 319 27.23 -32.12 -10.54
C PHE A 319 28.75 -32.27 -10.34
N LEU A 320 29.42 -31.36 -9.62
CA LEU A 320 30.86 -31.40 -9.38
C LEU A 320 31.40 -32.77 -8.90
N PRO A 321 30.76 -33.46 -7.89
CA PRO A 321 31.27 -34.79 -7.46
C PRO A 321 31.38 -35.80 -8.57
N LYS A 322 30.55 -35.70 -9.62
CA LYS A 322 30.57 -36.65 -10.76
C LYS A 322 31.72 -36.42 -11.69
N VAL A 323 32.07 -35.17 -11.99
CA VAL A 323 33.20 -34.82 -12.84
C VAL A 323 34.55 -34.96 -12.11
N THR A 324 34.57 -34.71 -10.80
CA THR A 324 35.80 -34.91 -10.00
C THR A 324 36.13 -36.39 -9.77
N ALA A 325 35.19 -37.31 -9.99
CA ALA A 325 35.42 -38.74 -9.93
C ALA A 325 36.05 -39.33 -11.23
N LEU A 326 36.12 -38.54 -12.30
CA LEU A 326 36.75 -38.96 -13.57
C LEU A 326 38.27 -38.87 -13.46
N GLU A 327 38.98 -39.85 -14.08
CA GLU A 327 40.44 -39.88 -14.07
C GLU A 327 41.04 -38.98 -15.16
N ASN A 328 42.17 -38.37 -14.87
CA ASN A 328 42.95 -37.55 -15.81
C ASN A 328 42.10 -36.48 -16.55
N THR A 329 41.28 -35.71 -15.82
CA THR A 329 40.29 -34.82 -16.43
C THR A 329 40.38 -33.40 -15.87
N LEU A 330 40.34 -32.42 -16.77
CA LEU A 330 40.06 -31.02 -16.50
C LEU A 330 38.65 -30.71 -17.01
N SER A 331 37.69 -30.51 -16.10
CA SER A 331 36.28 -30.31 -16.46
C SER A 331 35.87 -28.84 -16.37
N LEU A 332 35.24 -28.31 -17.42
CA LEU A 332 34.63 -27.00 -17.53
C LEU A 332 33.10 -27.16 -17.58
N LEU A 333 32.42 -26.83 -16.51
CA LEU A 333 30.96 -26.83 -16.46
C LEU A 333 30.45 -25.41 -16.68
N VAL A 334 29.51 -25.23 -17.61
CA VAL A 334 28.94 -23.90 -17.92
C VAL A 334 27.42 -23.99 -17.93
N ALA A 335 26.80 -23.48 -16.88
CA ALA A 335 25.35 -23.37 -16.76
C ALA A 335 24.87 -22.05 -17.37
N VAL A 336 23.88 -22.14 -18.27
CA VAL A 336 23.39 -21.01 -19.04
C VAL A 336 21.93 -20.79 -18.75
N GLN A 337 21.62 -19.61 -18.22
CA GLN A 337 20.26 -19.11 -17.96
C GLN A 337 20.00 -17.83 -18.80
N PRO A 338 18.75 -17.40 -19.00
CA PRO A 338 18.42 -16.23 -19.83
C PRO A 338 19.12 -14.93 -19.44
N GLU A 339 19.46 -14.75 -18.16
CA GLU A 339 20.06 -13.51 -17.66
C GLU A 339 21.51 -13.69 -17.20
N ARG A 340 21.97 -14.95 -17.01
CA ARG A 340 23.25 -15.23 -16.36
C ARG A 340 23.92 -16.51 -16.86
N ILE A 341 25.24 -16.48 -16.91
CA ILE A 341 26.09 -17.65 -17.10
C ILE A 341 26.85 -17.92 -15.80
N SER A 342 26.78 -19.15 -15.30
CA SER A 342 27.58 -19.63 -14.18
C SER A 342 28.52 -20.71 -14.65
N TYR A 343 29.75 -20.72 -14.20
CA TYR A 343 30.74 -21.72 -14.64
C TYR A 343 31.59 -22.20 -13.47
N ALA A 344 32.06 -23.43 -13.60
CA ALA A 344 33.02 -24.04 -12.71
C ALA A 344 34.09 -24.83 -13.47
N VAL A 345 35.26 -24.89 -12.86
CA VAL A 345 36.38 -25.70 -13.33
C VAL A 345 36.77 -26.64 -12.22
N ALA A 346 36.96 -27.91 -12.53
CA ALA A 346 37.36 -28.92 -11.55
C ALA A 346 38.36 -29.93 -12.15
N LEU A 347 39.31 -30.36 -11.34
CA LEU A 347 40.20 -31.47 -11.66
C LEU A 347 39.56 -32.79 -11.21
N GLY A 348 39.76 -33.82 -12.02
CA GLY A 348 39.42 -35.19 -11.70
C GLY A 348 40.48 -35.89 -10.85
N VAL A 349 40.24 -37.16 -10.57
CA VAL A 349 41.20 -38.00 -9.83
C VAL A 349 42.51 -38.11 -10.60
N ASP A 350 43.65 -38.09 -9.88
CA ASP A 350 45.00 -38.21 -10.42
C ASP A 350 45.34 -37.18 -11.53
N THR A 351 44.73 -36.02 -11.50
CA THR A 351 44.92 -34.93 -12.45
C THR A 351 45.79 -33.81 -11.86
N GLU A 352 46.95 -33.56 -12.43
CA GLU A 352 47.75 -32.37 -12.09
C GLU A 352 47.27 -31.15 -12.86
N GLY A 353 47.21 -29.98 -12.17
CA GLY A 353 46.79 -28.74 -12.81
C GLY A 353 46.42 -27.65 -11.81
N ASP A 354 46.01 -26.49 -12.33
CA ASP A 354 45.57 -25.36 -11.52
C ASP A 354 44.32 -24.71 -12.09
N CYS A 355 43.16 -25.01 -11.49
CA CYS A 355 41.87 -24.43 -11.87
C CYS A 355 41.84 -22.90 -11.80
N ARG A 356 42.74 -22.24 -11.04
CA ARG A 356 42.81 -20.78 -10.94
C ARG A 356 43.26 -20.11 -12.23
N SER A 357 44.10 -20.78 -13.01
CA SER A 357 44.52 -20.30 -14.34
C SER A 357 43.40 -20.43 -15.37
N VAL A 358 42.65 -21.54 -15.32
CA VAL A 358 41.57 -21.82 -16.26
C VAL A 358 40.35 -20.94 -15.97
N ILE A 359 40.01 -20.71 -14.70
CA ILE A 359 38.90 -19.82 -14.35
C ILE A 359 39.15 -18.36 -14.77
N LYS A 360 40.43 -17.91 -14.84
CA LYS A 360 40.79 -16.61 -15.40
C LYS A 360 40.48 -16.53 -16.89
N LEU A 361 40.78 -17.58 -17.66
CA LEU A 361 40.45 -17.64 -19.09
C LEU A 361 38.92 -17.54 -19.30
N LEU A 362 38.11 -18.23 -18.47
CA LEU A 362 36.65 -18.13 -18.54
C LEU A 362 36.17 -16.73 -18.15
N ASN A 363 36.73 -16.13 -17.07
CA ASN A 363 36.41 -14.77 -16.70
C ASN A 363 36.69 -13.76 -17.81
N GLU A 364 37.85 -13.89 -18.51
CA GLU A 364 38.20 -13.03 -19.64
C GLU A 364 37.27 -13.26 -20.83
N ALA A 365 36.97 -14.53 -21.18
CA ALA A 365 36.10 -14.85 -22.30
C ALA A 365 34.66 -14.36 -22.11
N PHE A 366 34.10 -14.56 -20.92
CA PHE A 366 32.71 -14.19 -20.62
C PHE A 366 32.54 -12.77 -20.05
N GLY A 367 33.63 -12.04 -19.76
CA GLY A 367 33.58 -10.76 -19.10
C GLY A 367 33.10 -10.87 -17.62
N GLY A 368 33.33 -12.03 -17.02
CA GLY A 368 32.82 -12.37 -15.70
C GLY A 368 33.86 -12.24 -14.60
N ARG A 369 33.47 -12.74 -13.42
CA ARG A 369 34.30 -12.76 -12.22
C ARG A 369 34.19 -14.10 -11.51
N GLY A 370 35.30 -14.58 -10.97
CA GLY A 370 35.35 -15.85 -10.27
C GLY A 370 36.72 -16.12 -9.71
N GLY A 371 36.82 -17.20 -8.92
CA GLY A 371 38.04 -17.69 -8.32
C GLY A 371 37.81 -18.98 -7.57
N GLY A 372 38.84 -19.48 -6.91
CA GLY A 372 38.74 -20.72 -6.16
C GLY A 372 40.10 -21.26 -5.74
N LYS A 373 40.14 -22.56 -5.51
CA LYS A 373 41.37 -23.30 -5.19
C LYS A 373 42.01 -23.89 -6.48
N SER A 374 43.17 -24.52 -6.31
CA SER A 374 43.86 -25.20 -7.46
C SER A 374 43.08 -26.38 -8.02
N ASP A 375 42.32 -27.08 -7.19
CA ASP A 375 41.52 -28.25 -7.54
C ASP A 375 40.09 -27.93 -8.03
N CYS A 376 39.53 -26.79 -7.62
CA CYS A 376 38.21 -26.35 -8.04
C CYS A 376 38.08 -24.83 -7.96
N ALA A 377 37.51 -24.21 -8.99
CA ALA A 377 37.23 -22.79 -9.05
C ALA A 377 35.87 -22.53 -9.72
N GLN A 378 35.22 -21.43 -9.36
CA GLN A 378 33.88 -21.08 -9.84
C GLN A 378 33.81 -19.59 -10.20
N GLY A 379 32.92 -19.26 -11.13
CA GLY A 379 32.67 -17.89 -11.55
C GLY A 379 31.31 -17.71 -12.17
N GLY A 380 31.05 -16.48 -12.59
CA GLY A 380 29.81 -16.14 -13.29
C GLY A 380 29.95 -14.84 -14.06
N ALA A 381 29.09 -14.67 -15.05
CA ALA A 381 28.99 -13.52 -15.93
C ALA A 381 27.50 -13.26 -16.27
N ASP A 382 27.23 -12.10 -16.84
CA ASP A 382 25.94 -11.83 -17.46
C ASP A 382 25.80 -12.70 -18.74
N TYR A 383 24.55 -12.96 -19.13
CA TYR A 383 24.30 -13.75 -20.33
C TYR A 383 24.87 -13.06 -21.57
N CYS A 384 25.50 -13.86 -22.45
CA CYS A 384 25.96 -13.44 -23.78
C CYS A 384 25.53 -14.48 -24.81
N ALA A 385 25.03 -14.03 -25.97
CA ALA A 385 24.49 -14.90 -27.01
C ALA A 385 25.59 -15.78 -27.70
N ASP A 386 26.82 -15.32 -27.67
CA ASP A 386 28.02 -15.98 -28.26
C ASP A 386 28.74 -16.91 -27.26
N TRP A 387 28.04 -17.31 -26.17
CA TRP A 387 28.65 -18.12 -25.11
C TRP A 387 29.27 -19.44 -25.59
N GLN A 388 28.68 -20.09 -26.60
CA GLN A 388 29.19 -21.35 -27.17
C GLN A 388 30.55 -21.14 -27.86
N GLU A 389 30.66 -20.10 -28.67
CA GLU A 389 31.92 -19.74 -29.35
C GLU A 389 33.03 -19.39 -28.36
N LYS A 390 32.67 -18.66 -27.31
CA LYS A 390 33.56 -18.29 -26.21
C LYS A 390 34.07 -19.51 -25.45
N LEU A 391 33.16 -20.42 -25.08
CA LEU A 391 33.54 -21.68 -24.43
C LEU A 391 34.48 -22.50 -25.30
N GLN A 392 34.15 -22.64 -26.59
CA GLN A 392 35.01 -23.37 -27.55
C GLN A 392 36.41 -22.74 -27.66
N SER A 393 36.50 -21.42 -27.72
CA SER A 393 37.78 -20.69 -27.73
C SER A 393 38.64 -20.97 -26.50
N VAL A 394 38.01 -21.10 -25.31
CA VAL A 394 38.71 -21.47 -24.07
C VAL A 394 39.20 -22.91 -24.13
N VAL A 395 38.36 -23.83 -24.58
CA VAL A 395 38.75 -25.26 -24.76
C VAL A 395 39.94 -25.43 -25.70
N GLU A 396 39.97 -24.66 -26.79
CA GLU A 396 41.10 -24.72 -27.76
C GLU A 396 42.42 -24.22 -27.16
N LYS A 397 42.41 -23.29 -26.25
CA LYS A 397 43.60 -22.81 -25.52
C LYS A 397 44.11 -23.81 -24.49
N LEU A 398 43.30 -24.80 -24.13
CA LEU A 398 43.62 -25.82 -23.12
C LEU A 398 44.04 -27.17 -23.74
N LYS A 399 43.89 -27.30 -25.05
CA LYS A 399 44.42 -28.44 -25.82
C LYS A 399 45.92 -28.29 -26.06
#